data_4451426e4edf1b92fbd7cf1befd314e6
#
_entry.id   4451426e4edf1b92fbd7cf1befd314e6
#
_cell.length_a   1.000
_cell.length_b   1.000
_cell.length_c   1.000
_cell.angle_alpha   90.00
_cell.angle_beta   90.00
_cell.angle_gamma   90.00
#
_symmetry.space_group_name_H-M   'P 1'
#
loop_
_entity.id
_entity.type
_entity.pdbx_description
1 polymer ?
#
loop_
_entity_poly.entity_id
_entity_poly.type
_entity_poly.pdbx_seq_one_letter_code
_entity_poly.pdbx_strand_id
1 'polypeptide(L)'
;MNASAGYYAVITDSPALIVDPASLGFPVDARAPFTAYWHGLAEGRDWVDALAAGEARALSTGVDLVAGTSRRTASLVAGTGVVGWRRVTTGNSCRWCATISTQRYKSAESADFGHDNCDCIVTPIYGDRDPGQVINEVRRQDLAQTVPAVRV
;
A
#
# COMPACT_ATOMS: atom_id res chain seq x y z
N MET A 1 0.52 -20.55 4.71
CA MET A 1 1.70 -19.72 5.07
C MET A 1 1.60 -18.43 4.28
N ASN A 2 1.76 -17.28 4.91
CA ASN A 2 1.74 -15.99 4.22
C ASN A 2 3.04 -15.82 3.40
N ALA A 3 2.94 -15.49 2.12
CA ALA A 3 4.10 -15.35 1.22
C ALA A 3 5.11 -14.31 1.73
N SER A 4 4.63 -13.21 2.32
CA SER A 4 5.50 -12.17 2.90
C SER A 4 6.30 -12.71 4.09
N ALA A 5 5.68 -13.49 4.98
CA ALA A 5 6.36 -14.09 6.12
C ALA A 5 7.46 -15.08 5.68
N GLY A 6 7.17 -15.88 4.64
CA GLY A 6 8.18 -16.79 4.05
C GLY A 6 9.36 -16.04 3.45
N TYR A 7 9.11 -14.95 2.74
CA TYR A 7 10.16 -14.10 2.18
C TYR A 7 11.10 -13.56 3.27
N TYR A 8 10.55 -12.95 4.32
CA TYR A 8 11.36 -12.41 5.41
C TYR A 8 12.13 -13.48 6.19
N ALA A 9 11.54 -14.66 6.35
CA ALA A 9 12.25 -15.79 6.96
C ALA A 9 13.53 -16.15 6.20
N VAL A 10 13.48 -16.12 4.86
CA VAL A 10 14.64 -16.42 4.01
C VAL A 10 15.72 -15.34 4.13
N ILE A 11 15.35 -14.06 4.10
CA ILE A 11 16.36 -12.99 4.12
C ILE A 11 16.93 -12.69 5.51
N THR A 12 16.23 -13.09 6.57
CA THR A 12 16.67 -12.85 7.96
C THR A 12 17.23 -14.08 8.65
N ASP A 13 17.26 -15.22 7.96
CA ASP A 13 17.62 -16.54 8.53
C ASP A 13 16.84 -16.87 9.81
N SER A 14 15.59 -16.46 9.85
CA SER A 14 14.68 -16.62 10.97
C SER A 14 13.56 -17.60 10.61
N PRO A 15 12.99 -18.34 11.56
CA PRO A 15 11.84 -19.20 11.27
C PRO A 15 10.67 -18.38 10.75
N ALA A 16 9.98 -18.90 9.72
CA ALA A 16 8.81 -18.23 9.16
C ALA A 16 7.74 -18.05 10.24
N LEU A 17 7.35 -16.81 10.47
CA LEU A 17 6.31 -16.46 11.42
C LEU A 17 4.93 -16.74 10.81
N ILE A 18 4.10 -17.48 11.53
CA ILE A 18 2.68 -17.61 11.19
C ILE A 18 1.96 -16.44 11.83
N VAL A 19 1.56 -15.48 11.00
CA VAL A 19 0.81 -14.32 11.45
C VAL A 19 -0.67 -14.70 11.50
N ASP A 20 -1.29 -14.57 12.68
CA ASP A 20 -2.73 -14.74 12.83
C ASP A 20 -3.45 -13.61 12.06
N PRO A 21 -4.31 -13.93 11.08
CA PRO A 21 -5.07 -12.92 10.34
C PRO A 21 -5.89 -12.00 11.25
N ALA A 22 -6.38 -12.49 12.37
CA ALA A 22 -7.14 -11.70 13.36
C ALA A 22 -6.27 -10.61 14.02
N SER A 23 -4.96 -10.85 14.18
CA SER A 23 -4.04 -9.86 14.73
C SER A 23 -3.77 -8.69 13.79
N LEU A 24 -4.09 -8.84 12.51
CA LEU A 24 -3.89 -7.80 11.51
C LEU A 24 -4.91 -6.66 11.60
N GLY A 25 -6.02 -6.88 12.31
CA GLY A 25 -6.94 -5.85 12.82
C GLY A 25 -7.32 -4.75 11.83
N PHE A 26 -7.78 -5.11 10.60
CA PHE A 26 -8.29 -4.11 9.68
C PHE A 26 -9.76 -3.83 9.95
N PRO A 27 -10.13 -2.58 10.25
CA PRO A 27 -11.51 -2.18 10.14
C PRO A 27 -11.88 -2.16 8.65
N VAL A 28 -12.33 -3.30 8.14
CA VAL A 28 -12.97 -3.33 6.82
C VAL A 28 -14.36 -2.76 7.02
N ASP A 29 -14.62 -1.58 6.49
CA ASP A 29 -16.00 -1.12 6.39
C ASP A 29 -16.69 -1.87 5.23
N ALA A 30 -17.19 -3.07 5.55
CA ALA A 30 -17.95 -3.88 4.61
C ALA A 30 -19.24 -3.18 4.12
N ARG A 31 -19.64 -2.09 4.72
CA ARG A 31 -20.80 -1.28 4.32
C ARG A 31 -20.46 -0.25 3.25
N ALA A 32 -19.18 0.11 3.09
CA ALA A 32 -18.76 1.15 2.17
C ALA A 32 -19.28 0.98 0.72
N PRO A 33 -19.29 -0.23 0.12
CA PRO A 33 -19.88 -0.45 -1.20
C PRO A 33 -21.39 -0.17 -1.24
N PHE A 34 -22.12 -0.62 -0.22
CA PHE A 34 -23.56 -0.38 -0.11
C PHE A 34 -23.86 1.11 0.09
N THR A 35 -23.06 1.79 0.91
CA THR A 35 -23.18 3.23 1.12
C THR A 35 -22.98 3.98 -0.19
N ALA A 36 -21.96 3.61 -0.99
CA ALA A 36 -21.71 4.24 -2.29
C ALA A 36 -22.87 4.00 -3.28
N TYR A 37 -23.45 2.81 -3.31
CA TYR A 37 -24.61 2.50 -4.10
C TYR A 37 -25.84 3.35 -3.73
N TRP A 38 -26.21 3.35 -2.43
CA TRP A 38 -27.36 4.10 -1.93
C TRP A 38 -27.19 5.60 -2.08
N HIS A 39 -25.98 6.12 -1.90
CA HIS A 39 -25.68 7.53 -2.12
C HIS A 39 -25.88 7.91 -3.58
N GLY A 40 -25.43 7.06 -4.51
CA GLY A 40 -25.65 7.27 -5.94
C GLY A 40 -27.13 7.37 -6.28
N LEU A 41 -27.99 6.48 -5.75
CA LEU A 41 -29.44 6.55 -5.95
C LEU A 41 -30.05 7.82 -5.33
N ALA A 42 -29.60 8.20 -4.12
CA ALA A 42 -30.08 9.41 -3.46
C ALA A 42 -29.70 10.70 -4.21
N GLU A 43 -28.59 10.69 -4.96
CA GLU A 43 -28.18 11.77 -5.86
C GLU A 43 -28.94 11.80 -7.19
N GLY A 44 -29.84 10.85 -7.39
CA GLY A 44 -30.65 10.76 -8.61
C GLY A 44 -29.97 10.07 -9.79
N ARG A 45 -28.86 9.32 -9.55
CA ARG A 45 -28.27 8.46 -10.58
C ARG A 45 -29.22 7.30 -10.87
N ASP A 46 -29.16 6.79 -12.08
CA ASP A 46 -29.88 5.54 -12.36
C ASP A 46 -29.25 4.35 -11.60
N TRP A 47 -29.97 3.24 -11.54
CA TRP A 47 -29.52 2.08 -10.75
C TRP A 47 -28.25 1.43 -11.29
N VAL A 48 -27.97 1.54 -12.61
CA VAL A 48 -26.76 0.98 -13.24
C VAL A 48 -25.54 1.77 -12.81
N ASP A 49 -25.62 3.10 -12.87
CA ASP A 49 -24.54 3.99 -12.44
C ASP A 49 -24.30 3.92 -10.94
N ALA A 50 -25.38 3.78 -10.15
CA ALA A 50 -25.26 3.58 -8.71
C ALA A 50 -24.59 2.23 -8.36
N LEU A 51 -24.93 1.15 -9.09
CA LEU A 51 -24.30 -0.15 -8.93
C LEU A 51 -22.82 -0.09 -9.29
N ALA A 52 -22.46 0.53 -10.40
CA ALA A 52 -21.07 0.74 -10.80
C ALA A 52 -20.24 1.48 -9.74
N ALA A 53 -20.84 2.49 -9.08
CA ALA A 53 -20.19 3.18 -7.96
C ALA A 53 -19.97 2.26 -6.75
N GLY A 54 -20.93 1.40 -6.44
CA GLY A 54 -20.80 0.38 -5.39
C GLY A 54 -19.70 -0.64 -5.69
N GLU A 55 -19.65 -1.15 -6.94
CA GLU A 55 -18.61 -2.09 -7.39
C GLU A 55 -17.21 -1.44 -7.35
N ALA A 56 -17.07 -0.22 -7.84
CA ALA A 56 -15.81 0.52 -7.80
C ALA A 56 -15.32 0.68 -6.34
N ARG A 57 -16.24 0.97 -5.41
CA ARG A 57 -15.90 1.07 -3.99
C ARG A 57 -15.53 -0.28 -3.38
N ALA A 58 -16.16 -1.37 -3.79
CA ALA A 58 -15.80 -2.71 -3.34
C ALA A 58 -14.40 -3.11 -3.79
N LEU A 59 -14.07 -2.85 -5.06
CA LEU A 59 -12.72 -3.09 -5.60
C LEU A 59 -11.66 -2.26 -4.87
N SER A 60 -11.90 -0.96 -4.66
CA SER A 60 -11.00 -0.10 -3.90
C SER A 60 -10.76 -0.63 -2.48
N THR A 61 -11.83 -0.98 -1.76
CA THR A 61 -11.75 -1.55 -0.42
C THR A 61 -10.95 -2.85 -0.40
N GLY A 62 -11.11 -3.70 -1.42
CA GLY A 62 -10.34 -4.93 -1.57
C GLY A 62 -8.85 -4.69 -1.78
N VAL A 63 -8.49 -3.75 -2.64
CA VAL A 63 -7.08 -3.34 -2.87
C VAL A 63 -6.45 -2.80 -1.59
N ASP A 64 -7.15 -1.90 -0.89
CA ASP A 64 -6.67 -1.31 0.35
C ASP A 64 -6.47 -2.36 1.45
N LEU A 65 -7.37 -3.35 1.52
CA LEU A 65 -7.26 -4.48 2.45
C LEU A 65 -6.01 -5.32 2.17
N VAL A 66 -5.78 -5.70 0.91
CA VAL A 66 -4.63 -6.51 0.51
C VAL A 66 -3.32 -5.76 0.76
N ALA A 67 -3.24 -4.51 0.32
CA ALA A 67 -2.05 -3.68 0.50
C ALA A 67 -1.78 -3.41 1.99
N GLY A 68 -2.80 -3.09 2.76
CA GLY A 68 -2.70 -2.88 4.19
C GLY A 68 -2.26 -4.15 4.94
N THR A 69 -2.82 -5.31 4.61
CA THR A 69 -2.40 -6.60 5.18
C THR A 69 -0.93 -6.87 4.90
N SER A 70 -0.48 -6.63 3.67
CA SER A 70 0.92 -6.80 3.30
C SER A 70 1.85 -5.90 4.12
N ARG A 71 1.50 -4.61 4.28
CA ARG A 71 2.27 -3.65 5.08
C ARG A 71 2.38 -4.07 6.55
N ARG A 72 1.27 -4.47 7.16
CA ARG A 72 1.27 -4.94 8.56
C ARG A 72 2.03 -6.24 8.74
N THR A 73 1.88 -7.18 7.82
CA THR A 73 2.66 -8.41 7.85
C THR A 73 4.16 -8.10 7.78
N ALA A 74 4.57 -7.22 6.87
CA ALA A 74 5.98 -6.80 6.78
C ALA A 74 6.48 -6.23 8.11
N SER A 75 5.69 -5.37 8.77
CA SER A 75 6.03 -4.78 10.07
C SER A 75 6.19 -5.82 11.18
N LEU A 76 5.34 -6.84 11.20
CA LEU A 76 5.37 -7.89 12.23
C LEU A 76 6.51 -8.90 12.03
N VAL A 77 6.87 -9.21 10.78
CA VAL A 77 7.85 -10.26 10.48
C VAL A 77 9.26 -9.75 10.20
N ALA A 78 9.46 -8.44 10.19
CA ALA A 78 10.76 -7.84 9.87
C ALA A 78 11.87 -8.21 10.87
N GLY A 79 11.51 -8.57 12.10
CA GLY A 79 12.46 -9.04 13.11
C GLY A 79 13.48 -7.99 13.56
N THR A 80 14.64 -8.45 14.01
CA THR A 80 15.76 -7.60 14.45
C THR A 80 16.66 -7.22 13.28
N GLY A 81 17.42 -6.12 13.43
CA GLY A 81 18.37 -5.67 12.40
C GLY A 81 17.77 -4.68 11.39
N VAL A 82 16.52 -4.30 11.54
CA VAL A 82 15.90 -3.25 10.72
C VAL A 82 16.51 -1.90 11.10
N VAL A 83 17.14 -1.24 10.15
CA VAL A 83 17.76 0.08 10.32
C VAL A 83 16.89 1.23 9.80
N GLY A 84 15.77 0.92 9.20
CA GLY A 84 14.80 1.86 8.70
C GLY A 84 13.72 1.20 7.85
N TRP A 85 12.80 1.99 7.36
CA TRP A 85 11.67 1.54 6.53
C TRP A 85 11.57 2.40 5.29
N ARG A 86 11.02 1.83 4.25
CA ARG A 86 10.81 2.50 2.97
C ARG A 86 9.47 2.12 2.36
N ARG A 87 8.87 3.07 1.68
CA ARG A 87 7.78 2.77 0.76
C ARG A 87 8.34 2.39 -0.60
N VAL A 88 7.86 1.30 -1.15
CA VAL A 88 8.18 0.87 -2.51
C VAL A 88 6.94 1.04 -3.36
N THR A 89 7.09 1.82 -4.43
CA THR A 89 6.02 2.07 -5.37
C THR A 89 5.90 0.94 -6.38
N THR A 90 4.69 0.68 -6.82
CA THR A 90 4.41 -0.21 -7.96
C THR A 90 4.37 0.59 -9.27
N GLY A 91 4.17 -0.09 -10.40
CA GLY A 91 4.12 0.54 -11.71
C GLY A 91 3.02 1.59 -11.87
N ASN A 92 1.94 1.49 -11.09
CA ASN A 92 0.76 2.36 -11.17
C ASN A 92 0.73 3.44 -10.08
N SER A 93 1.82 3.65 -9.39
CA SER A 93 1.87 4.61 -8.28
C SER A 93 1.67 6.04 -8.74
N CYS A 94 0.86 6.78 -8.01
CA CYS A 94 0.63 8.19 -8.28
C CYS A 94 1.87 9.04 -7.97
N ARG A 95 1.90 10.27 -8.48
CA ARG A 95 3.02 11.21 -8.30
C ARG A 95 3.35 11.47 -6.81
N TRP A 96 2.33 11.55 -5.97
CA TRP A 96 2.52 11.73 -4.54
C TRP A 96 3.23 10.52 -3.91
N CYS A 97 2.78 9.28 -4.21
CA CYS A 97 3.44 8.07 -3.76
C CYS A 97 4.89 7.97 -4.23
N ALA A 98 5.17 8.33 -5.50
CA ALA A 98 6.52 8.37 -6.03
C ALA A 98 7.42 9.33 -5.24
N THR A 99 6.90 10.50 -4.86
CA THR A 99 7.64 11.49 -4.07
C THR A 99 7.96 11.00 -2.66
N ILE A 100 6.95 10.49 -1.93
CA ILE A 100 7.15 10.03 -0.55
C ILE A 100 7.97 8.74 -0.45
N SER A 101 8.03 7.95 -1.52
CA SER A 101 8.82 6.72 -1.57
C SER A 101 10.34 6.97 -1.60
N THR A 102 10.77 8.19 -1.89
CA THR A 102 12.19 8.57 -1.81
C THR A 102 12.66 8.75 -0.36
N GLN A 103 11.74 8.82 0.60
CA GLN A 103 12.06 9.05 2.00
C GLN A 103 12.35 7.74 2.73
N ARG A 104 13.27 7.82 3.70
CA ARG A 104 13.52 6.75 4.67
C ARG A 104 12.77 7.07 5.96
N TYR A 105 12.04 6.11 6.48
CA TYR A 105 11.24 6.23 7.69
C TYR A 105 11.91 5.50 8.86
N LYS A 106 11.69 5.99 10.07
CA LYS A 106 12.27 5.40 11.28
C LYS A 106 11.50 4.16 11.75
N SER A 107 10.21 4.10 11.51
CA SER A 107 9.35 2.98 11.90
C SER A 107 8.40 2.57 10.78
N ALA A 108 7.86 1.35 10.89
CA ALA A 108 6.86 0.85 9.97
C ALA A 108 5.59 1.73 9.99
N GLU A 109 5.15 2.14 11.17
CA GLU A 109 3.95 2.98 11.34
C GLU A 109 4.13 4.34 10.67
N SER A 110 5.32 4.93 10.76
CA SER A 110 5.60 6.21 10.10
C SER A 110 5.67 6.09 8.58
N ALA A 111 5.87 4.89 8.05
CA ALA A 111 5.82 4.58 6.63
C ALA A 111 4.42 4.09 6.18
N ASP A 112 3.57 3.64 7.10
CA ASP A 112 2.25 3.06 6.82
C ASP A 112 1.16 4.14 6.77
N PHE A 113 1.25 4.99 5.77
CA PHE A 113 0.18 5.92 5.41
C PHE A 113 -0.12 5.79 3.93
N GLY A 114 -1.33 6.08 3.55
CA GLY A 114 -1.77 5.92 2.16
C GLY A 114 -2.99 6.79 1.86
N HIS A 115 -3.41 6.70 0.64
CA HIS A 115 -4.67 7.23 0.14
C HIS A 115 -5.45 6.09 -0.53
N ASP A 116 -6.71 6.30 -0.80
CA ASP A 116 -7.55 5.32 -1.49
C ASP A 116 -6.87 4.86 -2.80
N ASN A 117 -6.93 3.55 -3.07
CA ASN A 117 -6.29 2.87 -4.20
C ASN A 117 -4.74 2.96 -4.20
N CYS A 118 -4.13 3.04 -3.02
CA CYS A 118 -2.68 3.01 -2.89
C CYS A 118 -2.18 1.57 -2.80
N ASP A 119 -1.41 1.15 -3.79
CA ASP A 119 -0.81 -0.19 -3.89
C ASP A 119 0.68 -0.24 -3.44
N CYS A 120 1.19 0.87 -2.90
CA CYS A 120 2.54 0.91 -2.34
C CYS A 120 2.69 -0.07 -1.18
N ILE A 121 3.84 -0.72 -1.11
CA ILE A 121 4.21 -1.58 0.00
C ILE A 121 5.22 -0.89 0.93
N VAL A 122 5.23 -1.29 2.19
CA VAL A 122 6.21 -0.87 3.19
C VAL A 122 7.22 -2.00 3.36
N THR A 123 8.50 -1.68 3.25
CA THR A 123 9.58 -2.65 3.27
C THR A 123 10.64 -2.25 4.30
N PRO A 124 11.10 -3.17 5.14
CA PRO A 124 12.23 -2.93 6.05
C PRO A 124 13.54 -2.79 5.28
N ILE A 125 14.43 -1.99 5.81
CA ILE A 125 15.80 -1.80 5.31
C ILE A 125 16.74 -2.48 6.29
N TYR A 126 17.60 -3.36 5.76
CA TYR A 126 18.64 -4.02 6.52
C TYR A 126 20.01 -3.53 6.03
N GLY A 127 20.83 -2.99 6.95
CA GLY A 127 22.15 -2.48 6.62
C GLY A 127 22.16 -1.12 5.93
N ASP A 128 23.28 -0.78 5.29
CA ASP A 128 23.55 0.57 4.76
C ASP A 128 23.03 0.79 3.34
N ARG A 129 22.72 -0.28 2.61
CA ARG A 129 22.25 -0.20 1.23
C ARG A 129 20.74 -0.34 1.17
N ASP A 130 20.11 0.62 0.50
CA ASP A 130 18.68 0.63 0.23
C ASP A 130 18.43 0.57 -1.27
N PRO A 131 18.36 -0.63 -1.86
CA PRO A 131 18.13 -0.78 -3.29
C PRO A 131 16.76 -0.26 -3.75
N GLY A 132 15.78 -0.22 -2.84
CA GLY A 132 14.45 0.34 -3.12
C GLY A 132 14.49 1.82 -3.42
N GLN A 133 15.44 2.56 -2.87
CA GLN A 133 15.61 3.98 -3.15
C GLN A 133 15.99 4.25 -4.60
N VAL A 134 16.88 3.46 -5.15
CA VAL A 134 17.32 3.60 -6.55
C VAL A 134 16.15 3.38 -7.51
N ILE A 135 15.37 2.33 -7.27
CA ILE A 135 14.19 2.01 -8.10
C ILE A 135 13.16 3.15 -8.02
N ASN A 136 12.87 3.63 -6.82
CA ASN A 136 11.91 4.70 -6.62
C ASN A 136 12.38 6.02 -7.24
N GLU A 137 13.66 6.32 -7.19
CA GLU A 137 14.24 7.53 -7.80
C GLU A 137 14.14 7.48 -9.34
N VAL A 138 14.44 6.34 -9.96
CA VAL A 138 14.26 6.15 -11.41
C VAL A 138 12.80 6.38 -11.78
N ARG A 139 11.85 5.74 -11.09
CA ARG A 139 10.42 5.92 -11.35
C ARG A 139 9.96 7.37 -11.18
N ARG A 140 10.48 8.07 -10.17
CA ARG A 140 10.18 9.49 -9.96
C ARG A 140 10.65 10.35 -11.13
N GLN A 141 11.83 10.06 -11.66
CA GLN A 141 12.38 10.74 -12.83
C GLN A 141 11.54 10.47 -14.08
N ASP A 142 11.14 9.23 -14.31
CA ASP A 142 10.27 8.85 -15.43
C ASP A 142 8.92 9.57 -15.36
N LEU A 143 8.30 9.62 -14.18
CA LEU A 143 7.04 10.34 -13.97
C LEU A 143 7.19 11.85 -14.21
N ALA A 144 8.32 12.44 -13.82
CA ALA A 144 8.56 13.86 -14.05
C ALA A 144 8.73 14.20 -15.55
N GLN A 145 9.21 13.23 -16.33
CA GLN A 145 9.38 13.39 -17.79
C GLN A 145 8.08 13.17 -18.58
N THR A 146 7.19 12.30 -18.06
CA THR A 146 5.96 11.91 -18.75
C THR A 146 4.77 12.85 -18.49
N VAL A 147 4.81 13.63 -17.41
CA VAL A 147 3.76 14.60 -17.09
C VAL A 147 4.20 15.99 -17.56
N PRO A 148 3.55 16.56 -18.59
CA PRO A 148 3.85 17.93 -19.01
C PRO A 148 3.62 18.86 -17.83
N ALA A 149 4.57 19.79 -17.63
CA ALA A 149 4.44 20.81 -16.62
C ALA A 149 3.11 21.56 -16.86
N VAL A 150 2.15 21.43 -15.93
CA VAL A 150 0.96 22.27 -15.93
C VAL A 150 1.46 23.69 -15.71
N ARG A 151 1.47 24.48 -16.78
CA ARG A 151 1.70 25.92 -16.64
C ARG A 151 0.47 26.50 -15.94
N VAL A 152 0.71 26.98 -14.72
CA VAL A 152 -0.23 27.82 -13.97
C VAL A 152 -0.23 29.21 -14.60
#